data_5f171fa177e84e7c8798400f1e87fc0b
#
_entry.id   5f171fa177e84e7c8798400f1e87fc0b
#
_cell.length_a   1.000
_cell.length_b   1.000
_cell.length_c   1.000
_cell.angle_alpha   90.00
_cell.angle_beta   90.00
_cell.angle_gamma   90.00
#
_symmetry.space_group_name_H-M   'P 1'
#
loop_
_entity.id
_entity.type
_entity.pdbx_description
1 polymer ?
#
loop_
_entity_poly.entity_id
_entity_poly.type
_entity_poly.pdbx_seq_one_letter_code
_entity_poly.pdbx_strand_id
1 'polypeptide(L)'
;VVLQNKSMIERLSKLNAKIMNRDVDPFYGAPTVIVVLADKTKMTYIEDASLVLGNLMNAAHSLGIGSCWIHRAKEEFEMPEWKQWLKDIGVEGEYIGIGHCVLGYIDGDYPNAPKRKENWVYWVK
;
A
#
# COMPACT_ATOMS: atom_id res chain seq x y z
N VAL A 1 -8.93 -2.26 -3.38
CA VAL A 1 -9.71 -3.07 -2.42
C VAL A 1 -9.46 -2.55 -1.02
N VAL A 2 -10.50 -2.44 -0.18
CA VAL A 2 -10.38 -2.03 1.23
C VAL A 2 -10.55 -3.24 2.12
N LEU A 3 -9.58 -3.49 2.98
CA LEU A 3 -9.58 -4.59 3.96
C LEU A 3 -9.74 -4.02 5.38
N GLN A 4 -10.76 -4.49 6.09
CA GLN A 4 -10.98 -4.25 7.51
C GLN A 4 -11.22 -5.56 8.28
N ASN A 5 -11.30 -6.67 7.55
CA ASN A 5 -11.36 -8.00 8.17
C ASN A 5 -9.99 -8.36 8.75
N LYS A 6 -9.90 -8.46 10.07
CA LYS A 6 -8.65 -8.69 10.80
C LYS A 6 -7.91 -9.93 10.32
N SER A 7 -8.62 -11.05 10.12
CA SER A 7 -7.97 -12.31 9.68
C SER A 7 -7.38 -12.21 8.28
N MET A 8 -8.02 -11.45 7.38
CA MET A 8 -7.49 -11.21 6.04
C MET A 8 -6.26 -10.29 6.06
N ILE A 9 -6.30 -9.24 6.89
CA ILE A 9 -5.15 -8.34 7.08
C ILE A 9 -3.96 -9.13 7.63
N GLU A 10 -4.16 -9.95 8.66
CA GLU A 10 -3.11 -10.80 9.24
C GLU A 10 -2.55 -11.80 8.23
N ARG A 11 -3.42 -12.42 7.41
CA ARG A 11 -3.00 -13.35 6.36
C ARG A 11 -2.12 -12.65 5.31
N LEU A 12 -2.52 -11.47 4.87
CA LEU A 12 -1.78 -10.68 3.88
C LEU A 12 -0.47 -10.16 4.48
N SER A 13 -0.47 -9.68 5.72
CA SER A 13 0.73 -9.26 6.45
C SER A 13 1.76 -10.39 6.57
N LYS A 14 1.33 -11.59 6.97
CA LYS A 14 2.22 -12.76 7.06
C LYS A 14 2.81 -13.14 5.71
N LEU A 15 2.03 -13.05 4.63
CA LEU A 15 2.54 -13.29 3.29
C LEU A 15 3.58 -12.24 2.88
N ASN A 16 3.30 -10.95 3.14
CA ASN A 16 4.22 -9.86 2.88
C ASN A 16 5.55 -10.04 3.64
N ALA A 17 5.49 -10.38 4.93
CA ALA A 17 6.65 -10.68 5.75
C ALA A 17 7.47 -11.87 5.21
N LYS A 18 6.77 -12.92 4.76
CA LYS A 18 7.40 -14.10 4.13
C LYS A 18 8.15 -13.72 2.84
N ILE A 19 7.54 -12.89 1.98
CA ILE A 19 8.19 -12.39 0.74
C ILE A 19 9.42 -11.55 1.09
N MET A 20 9.36 -10.77 2.20
CA MET A 20 10.51 -10.01 2.72
C MET A 20 11.61 -10.90 3.29
N ASN A 21 11.32 -12.16 3.58
CA ASN A 21 12.17 -13.03 4.40
C ASN A 21 12.48 -12.41 5.78
N ARG A 22 11.47 -11.87 6.46
CA ARG A 22 11.58 -11.25 7.79
C ARG A 22 10.42 -11.70 8.67
N ASP A 23 10.69 -11.79 9.97
CA ASP A 23 9.70 -12.07 11.00
C ASP A 23 9.27 -10.75 11.66
N VAL A 24 8.41 -10.03 10.97
CA VAL A 24 7.85 -8.73 11.39
C VAL A 24 6.41 -8.62 10.92
N ASP A 25 5.63 -7.69 11.49
CA ASP A 25 4.38 -7.25 10.90
C ASP A 25 4.63 -6.01 10.01
N PRO A 26 4.68 -6.15 8.68
CA PRO A 26 4.90 -5.02 7.79
C PRO A 26 3.71 -4.07 7.71
N PHE A 27 2.54 -4.44 8.26
CA PHE A 27 1.34 -3.59 8.30
C PHE A 27 1.18 -2.85 9.63
N TYR A 28 2.13 -3.00 10.57
CA TYR A 28 2.20 -2.26 11.83
C TYR A 28 0.94 -2.37 12.71
N GLY A 29 0.20 -3.47 12.64
CA GLY A 29 -1.05 -3.65 13.36
C GLY A 29 -2.18 -2.75 12.89
N ALA A 30 -2.07 -2.12 11.73
CA ALA A 30 -3.06 -1.20 11.20
C ALA A 30 -4.43 -1.88 11.00
N PRO A 31 -5.53 -1.25 11.45
CA PRO A 31 -6.86 -1.84 11.37
C PRO A 31 -7.47 -1.79 9.97
N THR A 32 -6.91 -0.99 9.08
CA THR A 32 -7.40 -0.84 7.70
C THR A 32 -6.24 -0.88 6.73
N VAL A 33 -6.39 -1.66 5.66
CA VAL A 33 -5.42 -1.76 4.57
C VAL A 33 -6.14 -1.51 3.25
N ILE A 34 -5.68 -0.53 2.48
CA ILE A 34 -6.15 -0.30 1.12
C ILE A 34 -5.13 -0.92 0.16
N VAL A 35 -5.56 -1.92 -0.58
CA VAL A 35 -4.76 -2.51 -1.66
C VAL A 35 -5.04 -1.73 -2.94
N VAL A 36 -4.02 -1.13 -3.51
CA VAL A 36 -4.11 -0.42 -4.79
C VAL A 36 -3.66 -1.36 -5.90
N LEU A 37 -4.60 -1.63 -6.78
CA LEU A 37 -4.43 -2.44 -7.97
C LEU A 37 -4.50 -1.55 -9.21
N ALA A 38 -3.80 -1.90 -10.25
CA ALA A 38 -3.84 -1.20 -11.53
C ALA A 38 -4.17 -2.15 -12.68
N ASP A 39 -4.94 -1.66 -13.64
CA ASP A 39 -5.21 -2.35 -14.90
C ASP A 39 -3.93 -2.36 -15.76
N LYS A 40 -3.28 -3.51 -15.83
CA LYS A 40 -1.99 -3.67 -16.55
C LYS A 40 -2.11 -3.49 -18.07
N THR A 41 -3.32 -3.34 -18.61
CA THR A 41 -3.54 -3.03 -20.02
C THR A 41 -3.29 -1.56 -20.36
N LYS A 42 -3.19 -0.70 -19.33
CA LYS A 42 -2.91 0.73 -19.50
C LYS A 42 -1.40 1.00 -19.49
N MET A 43 -0.96 1.94 -20.31
CA MET A 43 0.48 2.22 -20.49
C MET A 43 1.12 2.82 -19.22
N THR A 44 0.39 3.63 -18.47
CA THR A 44 0.85 4.37 -17.28
C THR A 44 0.35 3.77 -15.96
N TYR A 45 0.02 2.47 -15.96
CA TYR A 45 -0.65 1.84 -14.82
C TYR A 45 0.14 1.92 -13.50
N ILE A 46 1.46 1.89 -13.56
CA ILE A 46 2.31 2.00 -12.36
C ILE A 46 2.27 3.42 -11.80
N GLU A 47 2.45 4.40 -12.66
CA GLU A 47 2.48 5.82 -12.32
C GLU A 47 1.13 6.27 -11.78
N ASP A 48 0.04 5.93 -12.47
CA ASP A 48 -1.32 6.27 -12.10
C ASP A 48 -1.67 5.74 -10.70
N ALA A 49 -1.40 4.47 -10.45
CA ALA A 49 -1.69 3.85 -9.15
C ALA A 49 -0.72 4.31 -8.05
N SER A 50 0.52 4.67 -8.39
CA SER A 50 1.46 5.28 -7.44
C SER A 50 0.98 6.67 -7.01
N LEU A 51 0.42 7.46 -7.91
CA LEU A 51 -0.23 8.74 -7.59
C LEU A 51 -1.45 8.55 -6.68
N VAL A 52 -2.25 7.50 -6.91
CA VAL A 52 -3.36 7.14 -6.01
C VAL A 52 -2.86 6.88 -4.60
N LEU A 53 -1.77 6.11 -4.42
CA LEU A 53 -1.17 5.86 -3.10
C LEU A 53 -0.68 7.15 -2.45
N GLY A 54 -0.01 8.02 -3.20
CA GLY A 54 0.42 9.33 -2.71
C GLY A 54 -0.78 10.19 -2.25
N ASN A 55 -1.85 10.22 -3.04
CA ASN A 55 -3.07 10.98 -2.70
C ASN A 55 -3.78 10.38 -1.48
N LEU A 56 -3.83 9.05 -1.33
CA LEU A 56 -4.39 8.40 -0.13
C LEU A 56 -3.65 8.84 1.14
N MET A 57 -2.32 8.87 1.11
CA MET A 57 -1.52 9.29 2.26
C MET A 57 -1.71 10.78 2.58
N ASN A 58 -1.81 11.66 1.57
CA ASN A 58 -2.10 13.07 1.77
C ASN A 58 -3.51 13.28 2.35
N ALA A 59 -4.50 12.57 1.85
CA ALA A 59 -5.86 12.62 2.37
C ALA A 59 -5.93 12.10 3.82
N ALA A 60 -5.26 10.98 4.13
CA ALA A 60 -5.18 10.45 5.48
C ALA A 60 -4.57 11.48 6.44
N HIS A 61 -3.46 12.11 6.06
CA HIS A 61 -2.84 13.16 6.86
C HIS A 61 -3.76 14.34 7.12
N SER A 62 -4.52 14.81 6.12
CA SER A 62 -5.48 15.91 6.27
C SER A 62 -6.62 15.59 7.24
N LEU A 63 -6.90 14.31 7.46
CA LEU A 63 -7.92 13.81 8.39
C LEU A 63 -7.34 13.39 9.75
N GLY A 64 -6.05 13.62 10.00
CA GLY A 64 -5.39 13.21 11.24
C GLY A 64 -5.19 11.70 11.36
N ILE A 65 -5.19 10.97 10.23
CA ILE A 65 -5.00 9.53 10.17
C ILE A 65 -3.55 9.23 9.78
N GLY A 66 -2.90 8.33 10.52
CA GLY A 66 -1.59 7.80 10.17
C GLY A 66 -1.69 6.87 8.96
N SER A 67 -0.69 6.92 8.08
CA SER A 67 -0.64 6.08 6.89
C SER A 67 0.79 5.72 6.52
N CYS A 68 0.95 4.59 5.84
CA CYS A 68 2.23 4.17 5.30
C CYS A 68 2.03 3.38 4.01
N TRP A 69 2.90 3.61 3.01
CA TRP A 69 2.98 2.78 1.81
C TRP A 69 3.76 1.50 2.12
N ILE A 70 3.12 0.36 1.90
CA ILE A 70 3.75 -0.96 2.02
C ILE A 70 3.89 -1.58 0.63
N HIS A 71 5.09 -2.03 0.33
CA HIS A 71 5.41 -2.71 -0.93
C HIS A 71 4.90 -4.15 -1.00
N ARG A 72 5.16 -4.81 -2.12
CA ARG A 72 4.97 -6.25 -2.44
C ARG A 72 3.56 -6.65 -2.80
N ALA A 73 2.65 -5.70 -2.97
CA ALA A 73 1.34 -6.02 -3.52
C ALA A 73 1.44 -6.74 -4.88
N LYS A 74 2.47 -6.44 -5.68
CA LYS A 74 2.70 -7.13 -6.95
C LYS A 74 2.89 -8.62 -6.73
N GLU A 75 3.86 -8.99 -5.92
CA GLU A 75 4.23 -10.39 -5.67
C GLU A 75 3.08 -11.16 -5.03
N GLU A 76 2.33 -10.52 -4.12
CA GLU A 76 1.18 -11.11 -3.45
C GLU A 76 0.05 -11.38 -4.43
N PHE A 77 -0.38 -10.39 -5.20
CA PHE A 77 -1.52 -10.49 -6.11
C PHE A 77 -1.19 -11.13 -7.47
N GLU A 78 0.07 -11.49 -7.71
CA GLU A 78 0.45 -12.41 -8.78
C GLU A 78 0.28 -13.88 -8.39
N MET A 79 0.15 -14.21 -7.11
CA MET A 79 -0.09 -15.58 -6.64
C MET A 79 -1.49 -16.07 -7.06
N PRO A 80 -1.61 -17.34 -7.49
CA PRO A 80 -2.90 -17.90 -7.97
C PRO A 80 -4.03 -17.77 -6.96
N GLU A 81 -3.75 -17.98 -5.67
CA GLU A 81 -4.74 -17.90 -4.61
C GLU A 81 -5.31 -16.48 -4.44
N TRP A 82 -4.47 -15.44 -4.55
CA TRP A 82 -4.92 -14.06 -4.44
C TRP A 82 -5.60 -13.55 -5.70
N LYS A 83 -5.18 -14.04 -6.88
CA LYS A 83 -5.91 -13.80 -8.13
C LYS A 83 -7.31 -14.41 -8.08
N GLN A 84 -7.44 -15.63 -7.55
CA GLN A 84 -8.75 -16.26 -7.39
C GLN A 84 -9.59 -15.49 -6.37
N TRP A 85 -9.00 -15.10 -5.23
CA TRP A 85 -9.70 -14.30 -4.24
C TRP A 85 -10.22 -12.97 -4.79
N LEU A 86 -9.45 -12.28 -5.65
CA LEU A 86 -9.94 -11.06 -6.32
C LEU A 86 -11.18 -11.33 -7.16
N LYS A 87 -11.21 -12.43 -7.91
CA LYS A 87 -12.39 -12.85 -8.69
C LYS A 87 -13.57 -13.17 -7.78
N ASP A 88 -13.34 -13.87 -6.68
CA ASP A 88 -14.37 -14.25 -5.73
C ASP A 88 -15.07 -13.04 -5.09
N ILE A 89 -14.37 -11.92 -4.93
CA ILE A 89 -14.94 -10.64 -4.46
C ILE A 89 -15.45 -9.73 -5.58
N GLY A 90 -15.49 -10.23 -6.83
CA GLY A 90 -16.04 -9.51 -7.98
C GLY A 90 -15.08 -8.56 -8.69
N VAL A 91 -13.77 -8.66 -8.45
CA VAL A 91 -12.76 -7.88 -9.19
C VAL A 91 -12.41 -8.66 -10.46
N GLU A 92 -12.98 -8.22 -11.59
CA GLU A 92 -12.77 -8.80 -12.91
C GLU A 92 -11.81 -7.95 -13.73
N GLY A 93 -10.87 -8.58 -14.41
CA GLY A 93 -9.89 -7.91 -15.29
C GLY A 93 -8.45 -8.31 -15.02
N GLU A 94 -7.54 -7.70 -15.76
CA GLU A 94 -6.11 -7.95 -15.69
C GLU A 94 -5.43 -6.92 -14.77
N TYR A 95 -5.51 -7.16 -13.48
CA TYR A 95 -4.96 -6.27 -12.46
C TYR A 95 -3.62 -6.76 -11.92
N ILE A 96 -2.79 -5.80 -11.52
CA ILE A 96 -1.53 -6.01 -10.83
C ILE A 96 -1.52 -5.18 -9.55
N GLY A 97 -0.97 -5.73 -8.46
CA GLY A 97 -0.77 -4.98 -7.23
C GLY A 97 0.33 -3.93 -7.37
N ILE A 98 0.07 -2.71 -6.90
CA ILE A 98 1.07 -1.62 -6.90
C ILE A 98 1.59 -1.38 -5.49
N GLY A 99 0.73 -1.38 -4.51
CA GLY A 99 1.11 -1.22 -3.11
C GLY A 99 -0.09 -1.26 -2.19
N HIS A 100 0.20 -1.25 -0.90
CA HIS A 100 -0.82 -1.11 0.13
C HIS A 100 -0.67 0.26 0.79
N CYS A 101 -1.78 0.86 1.16
CA CYS A 101 -1.83 1.98 2.09
C CYS A 101 -2.44 1.47 3.40
N VAL A 102 -1.63 1.31 4.43
CA VAL A 102 -2.12 0.98 5.77
C VAL A 102 -2.58 2.26 6.46
N LEU A 103 -3.68 2.18 7.20
CA LEU A 103 -4.33 3.31 7.84
C LEU A 103 -4.66 2.99 9.30
N GLY A 104 -4.40 3.95 10.19
CA GLY A 104 -4.76 3.87 11.60
C GLY A 104 -4.60 5.19 12.31
N TYR A 105 -5.20 5.34 13.48
CA TYR A 105 -4.93 6.50 14.31
C TYR A 105 -3.53 6.40 14.91
N ILE A 106 -2.85 7.55 15.00
CA ILE A 106 -1.50 7.63 15.56
C ILE A 106 -1.61 7.44 17.06
N ASP A 107 -0.85 6.47 17.59
CA ASP A 107 -0.69 6.22 19.02
C ASP A 107 0.64 6.80 19.46
N GLY A 108 0.60 7.95 20.15
CA GLY A 108 1.77 8.69 20.58
C GLY A 108 2.10 9.92 19.72
N ASP A 109 3.35 10.35 19.79
CA ASP A 109 3.84 11.54 19.10
C ASP A 109 4.07 11.32 17.61
N TYR A 110 3.91 12.38 16.81
CA TYR A 110 4.32 12.35 15.40
C TYR A 110 5.81 12.11 15.28
N PRO A 111 6.24 11.23 14.37
CA PRO A 111 7.66 11.00 14.14
C PRO A 111 8.32 12.27 13.62
N ASN A 112 9.53 12.54 14.09
CA ASN A 112 10.33 13.65 13.58
C ASN A 112 10.66 13.42 12.09
N ALA A 113 10.42 14.45 11.28
CA ALA A 113 10.78 14.38 9.86
C ALA A 113 12.31 14.25 9.70
N PRO A 114 12.80 13.29 8.88
CA PRO A 114 14.22 13.17 8.61
C PRO A 114 14.75 14.42 7.92
N LYS A 115 16.02 14.75 8.19
CA LYS A 115 16.69 15.86 7.50
C LYS A 115 16.62 15.65 5.99
N ARG A 116 16.16 16.66 5.26
CA ARG A 116 16.15 16.63 3.79
C ARG A 116 17.58 16.72 3.26
N LYS A 117 17.86 16.01 2.19
CA LYS A 117 19.12 16.15 1.47
C LYS A 117 19.16 17.53 0.84
N GLU A 118 20.35 18.09 0.72
CA GLU A 118 20.59 19.37 0.06
C GLU A 118 20.70 19.18 -1.47
N ASN A 119 20.55 20.26 -2.23
CA ASN A 119 20.75 20.28 -3.68
C ASN A 119 19.79 19.37 -4.48
N TRP A 120 18.50 19.39 -4.13
CA TRP A 120 17.45 18.65 -4.86
C TRP A 120 16.70 19.49 -5.88
N VAL A 121 16.84 20.82 -5.79
CA VAL A 121 16.17 21.76 -6.70
C VAL A 121 17.23 22.60 -7.40
N TYR A 122 17.19 22.57 -8.71
CA TYR A 122 18.08 23.33 -9.57
C TYR A 122 17.26 24.36 -10.34
N TRP A 123 17.68 25.61 -10.28
CA TRP A 123 17.01 26.71 -10.95
C TRP A 123 17.73 27.04 -12.25
N VAL A 124 17.05 26.94 -13.38
CA VAL A 124 17.49 27.46 -14.67
C VAL A 124 16.71 28.74 -14.91
N LYS A 125 17.40 29.87 -14.93
CA LYS A 125 16.82 31.21 -15.13
C LYS A 125 17.20 31.74 -16.51
#